data_9fbb01a4fa610a5cb25adaf4254a609a
#
_entry.id   9fbb01a4fa610a5cb25adaf4254a609a
#
_cell.length_a   1.000
_cell.length_b   1.000
_cell.length_c   1.000
_cell.angle_alpha   90.00
_cell.angle_beta   90.00
_cell.angle_gamma   90.00
#
_symmetry.space_group_name_H-M   'P 1'
#
loop_
_entity.id
_entity.type
_entity.pdbx_description
1 polymer ?
#
loop_
_entity_poly.entity_id
_entity_poly.type
_entity_poly.pdbx_seq_one_letter_code
_entity_poly.pdbx_strand_id
1 'polypeptide(L)'
;KVFGLSYFCDIFGTARSTVSEDISVVRRSLETHGHGKLITISGPGGGVRYLPFADEKATLDIQNRLCNALNDKNRMLGGGFLYTSDIMFNPSFSTDMARVFAGLFFNTDANCVVTIETKGIPLALMTARLLNLPTVVVRREPRISEGPTISINYFSAAAEKMQKMSISKKAVKPGSRAIIIDDFMRAGGSIKGIGELLSELDVTVVGIGVGIASITPKTKKISGYRPLVYLGDVDESTGLIEVTPNFQIFENI
;
A
#
# COMPACT_ATOMS: atom_id res chain seq x y z
N LYS A 1 11.22 -5.19 -12.74
CA LYS A 1 11.91 -5.85 -13.86
C LYS A 1 13.07 -5.00 -14.33
N VAL A 2 14.20 -5.62 -14.71
CA VAL A 2 15.36 -4.96 -15.30
C VAL A 2 15.31 -5.15 -16.81
N PHE A 3 15.55 -4.10 -17.57
CA PHE A 3 15.61 -4.14 -19.04
C PHE A 3 16.99 -3.72 -19.49
N GLY A 4 17.66 -4.58 -20.27
CA GLY A 4 18.95 -4.24 -20.92
C GLY A 4 18.79 -3.12 -21.95
N LEU A 5 19.86 -2.38 -22.22
CA LEU A 5 19.81 -1.32 -23.25
C LEU A 5 19.46 -1.86 -24.63
N SER A 6 19.89 -3.10 -24.97
CA SER A 6 19.55 -3.76 -26.23
C SER A 6 18.05 -3.89 -26.44
N TYR A 7 17.28 -4.18 -25.38
CA TYR A 7 15.83 -4.24 -25.45
C TYR A 7 15.21 -2.94 -26.00
N PHE A 8 15.72 -1.81 -25.58
CA PHE A 8 15.25 -0.51 -26.07
C PHE A 8 15.76 -0.19 -27.47
N CYS A 9 17.00 -0.59 -27.78
CA CYS A 9 17.55 -0.47 -29.14
C CYS A 9 16.67 -1.20 -30.15
N ASP A 10 16.27 -2.43 -29.81
CA ASP A 10 15.43 -3.27 -30.67
C ASP A 10 14.03 -2.67 -30.87
N ILE A 11 13.43 -2.14 -29.80
CA ILE A 11 12.08 -1.53 -29.88
C ILE A 11 12.08 -0.25 -30.68
N PHE A 12 13.08 0.63 -30.47
CA PHE A 12 13.09 1.98 -31.06
C PHE A 12 13.92 2.07 -32.35
N GLY A 13 14.62 1.00 -32.75
CA GLY A 13 15.47 1.01 -33.92
C GLY A 13 16.65 2.00 -33.82
N THR A 14 17.19 2.23 -32.61
CA THR A 14 18.18 3.27 -32.34
C THR A 14 19.49 2.70 -31.79
N ALA A 15 20.58 3.48 -31.91
CA ALA A 15 21.88 3.08 -31.38
C ALA A 15 21.89 3.09 -29.84
N ARG A 16 22.76 2.27 -29.24
CA ARG A 16 22.91 2.15 -27.80
C ARG A 16 23.31 3.45 -27.11
N SER A 17 24.09 4.31 -27.78
CA SER A 17 24.45 5.65 -27.29
C SER A 17 23.21 6.53 -27.14
N THR A 18 22.35 6.58 -28.17
CA THR A 18 21.10 7.32 -28.17
C THR A 18 20.17 6.88 -27.03
N VAL A 19 19.98 5.55 -26.89
CA VAL A 19 19.18 4.99 -25.78
C VAL A 19 19.77 5.40 -24.43
N SER A 20 21.09 5.42 -24.25
CA SER A 20 21.72 5.83 -22.99
C SER A 20 21.48 7.32 -22.68
N GLU A 21 21.52 8.18 -23.71
CA GLU A 21 21.22 9.60 -23.57
C GLU A 21 19.73 9.83 -23.23
N ASP A 22 18.81 9.15 -23.93
CA ASP A 22 17.38 9.22 -23.68
C ASP A 22 17.03 8.75 -22.25
N ILE A 23 17.63 7.66 -21.80
CA ILE A 23 17.46 7.19 -20.41
C ILE A 23 17.92 8.24 -19.39
N SER A 24 18.99 8.98 -19.69
CA SER A 24 19.47 10.07 -18.83
C SER A 24 18.52 11.23 -18.78
N VAL A 25 17.89 11.58 -19.92
CA VAL A 25 16.83 12.60 -19.98
C VAL A 25 15.59 12.17 -19.20
N VAL A 26 15.10 10.94 -19.42
CA VAL A 26 13.95 10.39 -18.72
C VAL A 26 14.21 10.32 -17.22
N ARG A 27 15.40 9.87 -16.78
CA ARG A 27 15.78 9.85 -15.37
C ARG A 27 15.64 11.21 -14.74
N ARG A 28 16.24 12.23 -15.35
CA ARG A 28 16.17 13.62 -14.84
C ARG A 28 14.73 14.13 -14.77
N SER A 29 13.92 13.85 -15.80
CA SER A 29 12.52 14.24 -15.82
C SER A 29 11.72 13.58 -14.68
N LEU A 30 11.87 12.28 -14.48
CA LEU A 30 11.20 11.55 -13.42
C LEU A 30 11.58 12.07 -12.02
N GLU A 31 12.88 12.31 -11.80
CA GLU A 31 13.38 12.82 -10.51
C GLU A 31 12.92 14.27 -10.25
N THR A 32 12.98 15.13 -11.26
CA THR A 32 12.53 16.54 -11.15
C THR A 32 11.04 16.65 -10.79
N HIS A 33 10.21 15.73 -11.30
CA HIS A 33 8.76 15.77 -11.06
C HIS A 33 8.29 14.82 -9.96
N GLY A 34 9.21 14.17 -9.24
CA GLY A 34 8.87 13.23 -8.16
C GLY A 34 8.09 12.00 -8.62
N HIS A 35 8.24 11.59 -9.90
CA HIS A 35 7.48 10.48 -10.49
C HIS A 35 8.20 9.13 -10.42
N GLY A 36 9.34 9.05 -9.73
CA GLY A 36 10.10 7.81 -9.55
C GLY A 36 11.57 7.97 -9.89
N LYS A 37 12.29 6.85 -9.89
CA LYS A 37 13.72 6.79 -10.20
C LYS A 37 14.02 5.73 -11.24
N LEU A 38 14.98 6.01 -12.14
CA LEU A 38 15.60 5.01 -13.00
C LEU A 38 16.94 4.62 -12.39
N ILE A 39 17.06 3.35 -11.99
CA ILE A 39 18.30 2.77 -11.46
C ILE A 39 19.00 2.02 -12.59
N THR A 40 20.29 2.27 -12.75
CA THR A 40 21.15 1.46 -13.62
C THR A 40 21.77 0.34 -12.80
N ILE A 41 21.62 -0.89 -13.29
CA ILE A 41 22.20 -2.10 -12.70
C ILE A 41 23.33 -2.54 -13.61
N SER A 42 24.56 -2.62 -13.07
CA SER A 42 25.76 -3.02 -13.80
C SER A 42 25.93 -4.54 -13.81
N GLY A 43 26.71 -5.05 -14.75
CA GLY A 43 27.12 -6.46 -14.84
C GLY A 43 26.32 -7.30 -15.85
N PRO A 44 26.59 -8.61 -15.91
CA PRO A 44 25.87 -9.55 -16.77
C PRO A 44 24.38 -9.57 -16.43
N GLY A 45 23.51 -9.31 -17.43
CA GLY A 45 22.08 -9.12 -17.19
C GLY A 45 21.69 -7.75 -16.62
N GLY A 46 22.62 -6.81 -16.54
CA GLY A 46 22.38 -5.43 -16.14
C GLY A 46 21.52 -4.66 -17.12
N GLY A 47 21.09 -3.47 -16.69
CA GLY A 47 20.20 -2.63 -17.49
C GLY A 47 19.58 -1.53 -16.64
N VAL A 48 18.38 -1.14 -16.98
CA VAL A 48 17.63 -0.07 -16.30
C VAL A 48 16.41 -0.67 -15.60
N ARG A 49 16.17 -0.21 -14.38
CA ARG A 49 14.99 -0.54 -13.59
C ARG A 49 14.28 0.76 -13.19
N TYR A 50 13.01 0.86 -13.52
CA TYR A 50 12.16 1.91 -12.98
C TYR A 50 11.67 1.53 -11.59
N LEU A 51 11.79 2.46 -10.66
CA LEU A 51 11.20 2.39 -9.32
C LEU A 51 10.11 3.44 -9.25
N PRO A 52 8.84 3.03 -9.06
CA PRO A 52 7.78 3.94 -8.71
C PRO A 52 8.04 4.46 -7.29
N PHE A 53 8.42 5.71 -7.18
CA PHE A 53 8.84 6.31 -5.92
C PHE A 53 8.26 7.72 -5.83
N ALA A 54 7.64 8.03 -4.71
CA ALA A 54 7.35 9.40 -4.32
C ALA A 54 8.46 9.86 -3.37
N ASP A 55 9.18 10.90 -3.70
CA ASP A 55 10.15 11.51 -2.80
C ASP A 55 9.44 12.18 -1.60
N GLU A 56 10.20 12.71 -0.65
CA GLU A 56 9.65 13.32 0.56
C GLU A 56 8.67 14.46 0.23
N LYS A 57 9.02 15.31 -0.75
CA LYS A 57 8.16 16.43 -1.16
C LYS A 57 6.86 15.91 -1.79
N ALA A 58 6.96 15.00 -2.76
CA ALA A 58 5.78 14.41 -3.40
C ALA A 58 4.92 13.63 -2.38
N THR A 59 5.55 12.97 -1.42
CA THR A 59 4.84 12.27 -0.33
C THR A 59 4.08 13.25 0.55
N LEU A 60 4.70 14.35 0.94
CA LEU A 60 4.04 15.39 1.75
C LEU A 60 2.87 16.03 0.98
N ASP A 61 3.03 16.29 -0.32
CA ASP A 61 1.94 16.80 -1.17
C ASP A 61 0.77 15.82 -1.23
N ILE A 62 1.04 14.52 -1.36
CA ILE A 62 0.03 13.45 -1.33
C ILE A 62 -0.67 13.40 0.03
N GLN A 63 0.07 13.44 1.12
CA GLN A 63 -0.47 13.44 2.47
C GLN A 63 -1.35 14.67 2.73
N ASN A 64 -0.90 15.86 2.34
CA ASN A 64 -1.67 17.10 2.50
C ASN A 64 -2.97 17.09 1.68
N ARG A 65 -2.94 16.58 0.44
CA ARG A 65 -4.16 16.41 -0.36
C ARG A 65 -5.13 15.44 0.29
N LEU A 66 -4.63 14.35 0.85
CA LEU A 66 -5.44 13.35 1.57
C LEU A 66 -6.03 13.95 2.86
N CYS A 67 -5.24 14.67 3.66
CA CYS A 67 -5.70 15.37 4.84
C CYS A 67 -6.78 16.40 4.51
N ASN A 68 -6.57 17.23 3.49
CA ASN A 68 -7.55 18.23 3.06
C ASN A 68 -8.87 17.58 2.61
N ALA A 69 -8.79 16.44 1.88
CA ALA A 69 -9.98 15.71 1.48
C ALA A 69 -10.71 15.07 2.67
N LEU A 70 -9.99 14.62 3.69
CA LEU A 70 -10.58 13.94 4.86
C LEU A 70 -11.11 14.91 5.91
N ASN A 71 -10.58 16.13 6.02
CA ASN A 71 -11.00 17.14 7.00
C ASN A 71 -12.34 17.82 6.67
N ASP A 72 -13.10 17.32 5.68
CA ASP A 72 -14.43 17.82 5.36
C ASP A 72 -15.46 17.25 6.35
N LYS A 73 -16.14 18.14 7.09
CA LYS A 73 -17.18 17.79 8.07
C LYS A 73 -18.32 16.93 7.49
N ASN A 74 -18.61 17.06 6.20
CA ASN A 74 -19.64 16.28 5.52
C ASN A 74 -19.30 14.78 5.44
N ARG A 75 -18.09 14.37 5.83
CA ARG A 75 -17.64 12.97 5.86
C ARG A 75 -18.01 12.23 7.14
N MET A 76 -18.49 12.94 8.16
CA MET A 76 -18.88 12.31 9.42
C MET A 76 -20.11 11.42 9.24
N LEU A 77 -20.02 10.17 9.72
CA LEU A 77 -21.09 9.17 9.66
C LEU A 77 -21.69 8.84 11.03
N GLY A 78 -21.24 9.55 12.09
CA GLY A 78 -21.57 9.23 13.47
C GLY A 78 -20.67 8.12 14.07
N GLY A 79 -20.56 8.11 15.42
CA GLY A 79 -19.71 7.15 16.12
C GLY A 79 -18.22 7.24 15.82
N GLY A 80 -17.75 8.42 15.38
CA GLY A 80 -16.33 8.64 15.01
C GLY A 80 -15.91 7.98 13.68
N PHE A 81 -16.88 7.61 12.84
CA PHE A 81 -16.60 7.06 11.50
C PHE A 81 -16.61 8.15 10.43
N LEU A 82 -15.74 7.97 9.41
CA LEU A 82 -15.68 8.84 8.24
C LEU A 82 -16.06 8.10 6.97
N TYR A 83 -16.76 8.80 6.08
CA TYR A 83 -16.95 8.34 4.71
C TYR A 83 -15.64 8.51 3.91
N THR A 84 -15.06 7.41 3.49
CA THR A 84 -13.77 7.37 2.79
C THR A 84 -13.83 6.64 1.44
N SER A 85 -15.01 6.10 1.08
CA SER A 85 -15.13 5.25 -0.11
C SER A 85 -14.79 6.01 -1.40
N ASP A 86 -15.24 7.25 -1.53
CA ASP A 86 -14.96 8.10 -2.69
C ASP A 86 -13.46 8.40 -2.87
N ILE A 87 -12.69 8.45 -1.78
CA ILE A 87 -11.24 8.62 -1.80
C ILE A 87 -10.57 7.29 -2.17
N MET A 88 -10.92 6.21 -1.47
CA MET A 88 -10.26 4.92 -1.66
C MET A 88 -10.53 4.31 -3.03
N PHE A 89 -11.72 4.53 -3.60
CA PHE A 89 -12.07 4.07 -4.94
C PHE A 89 -11.76 5.09 -6.04
N ASN A 90 -11.18 6.25 -5.69
CA ASN A 90 -10.71 7.21 -6.69
C ASN A 90 -9.33 6.78 -7.21
N PRO A 91 -9.18 6.54 -8.54
CA PRO A 91 -7.90 6.06 -9.10
C PRO A 91 -6.74 7.03 -8.87
N SER A 92 -6.97 8.34 -8.85
CA SER A 92 -5.93 9.34 -8.59
C SER A 92 -5.40 9.20 -7.15
N PHE A 93 -6.29 9.22 -6.15
CA PHE A 93 -5.88 9.07 -4.74
C PHE A 93 -5.21 7.72 -4.49
N SER A 94 -5.82 6.62 -4.94
CA SER A 94 -5.28 5.28 -4.69
C SER A 94 -3.94 5.06 -5.39
N THR A 95 -3.71 5.64 -6.57
CA THR A 95 -2.40 5.58 -7.27
C THR A 95 -1.35 6.41 -6.55
N ASP A 96 -1.68 7.62 -6.11
CA ASP A 96 -0.73 8.50 -5.41
C ASP A 96 -0.31 7.87 -4.07
N MET A 97 -1.25 7.38 -3.26
CA MET A 97 -0.95 6.65 -2.04
C MET A 97 -0.10 5.40 -2.30
N ALA A 98 -0.42 4.65 -3.36
CA ALA A 98 0.31 3.45 -3.75
C ALA A 98 1.76 3.74 -4.16
N ARG A 99 2.06 4.91 -4.74
CA ARG A 99 3.44 5.33 -5.08
C ARG A 99 4.30 5.47 -3.82
N VAL A 100 3.73 5.98 -2.73
CA VAL A 100 4.44 6.06 -1.45
C VAL A 100 4.74 4.67 -0.91
N PHE A 101 3.74 3.78 -0.86
CA PHE A 101 3.94 2.41 -0.39
C PHE A 101 4.87 1.59 -1.28
N ALA A 102 4.79 1.77 -2.60
CA ALA A 102 5.72 1.12 -3.50
C ALA A 102 7.17 1.57 -3.24
N GLY A 103 7.38 2.86 -2.95
CA GLY A 103 8.68 3.40 -2.54
C GLY A 103 9.19 2.84 -1.22
N LEU A 104 8.30 2.66 -0.23
CA LEU A 104 8.66 2.08 1.07
C LEU A 104 9.06 0.60 1.00
N PHE A 105 8.39 -0.17 0.13
CA PHE A 105 8.48 -1.63 0.15
C PHE A 105 9.20 -2.27 -1.04
N PHE A 106 9.78 -1.51 -1.98
CA PHE A 106 10.39 -2.08 -3.18
C PHE A 106 11.62 -2.96 -2.91
N ASN A 107 12.27 -2.81 -1.75
CA ASN A 107 13.46 -3.57 -1.33
C ASN A 107 13.15 -4.73 -0.39
N THR A 108 11.88 -5.04 -0.13
CA THR A 108 11.49 -6.02 0.90
C THR A 108 11.47 -7.48 0.44
N ASP A 109 11.94 -7.82 -0.74
CA ASP A 109 11.85 -9.18 -1.32
C ASP A 109 10.42 -9.77 -1.27
N ALA A 110 9.41 -8.92 -1.17
CA ALA A 110 8.02 -9.34 -1.18
C ALA A 110 7.65 -9.95 -2.53
N ASN A 111 6.78 -10.95 -2.53
CA ASN A 111 6.29 -11.59 -3.74
C ASN A 111 4.74 -11.54 -3.87
N CYS A 112 4.06 -10.94 -2.90
CA CYS A 112 2.64 -10.64 -2.99
C CYS A 112 2.25 -9.45 -2.11
N VAL A 113 1.13 -8.82 -2.44
CA VAL A 113 0.46 -7.79 -1.62
C VAL A 113 -0.85 -8.38 -1.13
N VAL A 114 -1.11 -8.26 0.17
CA VAL A 114 -2.30 -8.81 0.83
C VAL A 114 -3.15 -7.69 1.40
N THR A 115 -4.45 -7.79 1.24
CA THR A 115 -5.42 -6.85 1.84
C THR A 115 -6.66 -7.59 2.31
N ILE A 116 -7.52 -6.90 3.08
CA ILE A 116 -8.84 -7.40 3.43
C ILE A 116 -9.93 -6.63 2.67
N GLU A 117 -11.01 -7.31 2.29
CA GLU A 117 -12.17 -6.63 1.68
C GLU A 117 -12.79 -5.63 2.66
N THR A 118 -13.23 -4.41 2.22
CA THR A 118 -13.49 -4.05 0.82
C THR A 118 -12.66 -2.84 0.38
N LYS A 119 -12.49 -1.82 1.24
CA LYS A 119 -11.92 -0.52 0.86
C LYS A 119 -10.41 -0.53 0.67
N GLY A 120 -9.69 -1.49 1.29
CA GLY A 120 -8.25 -1.69 1.08
C GLY A 120 -7.89 -2.21 -0.32
N ILE A 121 -8.85 -2.82 -1.03
CA ILE A 121 -8.59 -3.49 -2.32
C ILE A 121 -8.00 -2.53 -3.37
N PRO A 122 -8.57 -1.33 -3.65
CA PRO A 122 -8.00 -0.45 -4.67
C PRO A 122 -6.56 -0.04 -4.36
N LEU A 123 -6.29 0.35 -3.11
CA LEU A 123 -4.96 0.76 -2.67
C LEU A 123 -3.94 -0.38 -2.78
N ALA A 124 -4.32 -1.57 -2.33
CA ALA A 124 -3.48 -2.77 -2.44
C ALA A 124 -3.20 -3.16 -3.89
N LEU A 125 -4.21 -3.10 -4.76
CA LEU A 125 -4.08 -3.42 -6.18
C LEU A 125 -3.14 -2.42 -6.89
N MET A 126 -3.27 -1.12 -6.62
CA MET A 126 -2.38 -0.11 -7.19
C MET A 126 -0.95 -0.27 -6.67
N THR A 127 -0.75 -0.57 -5.38
CA THR A 127 0.57 -0.85 -4.80
C THR A 127 1.20 -2.09 -5.45
N ALA A 128 0.44 -3.17 -5.56
CA ALA A 128 0.88 -4.41 -6.20
C ALA A 128 1.25 -4.20 -7.68
N ARG A 129 0.45 -3.43 -8.42
CA ARG A 129 0.74 -3.06 -9.81
C ARG A 129 2.08 -2.34 -9.94
N LEU A 130 2.36 -1.36 -9.06
CA LEU A 130 3.60 -0.60 -9.08
C LEU A 130 4.81 -1.46 -8.72
N LEU A 131 4.66 -2.41 -7.80
CA LEU A 131 5.69 -3.38 -7.42
C LEU A 131 5.79 -4.57 -8.39
N ASN A 132 4.84 -4.72 -9.32
CA ASN A 132 4.69 -5.86 -10.23
C ASN A 132 4.52 -7.19 -9.46
N LEU A 133 3.65 -7.18 -8.46
CA LEU A 133 3.31 -8.30 -7.59
C LEU A 133 1.84 -8.69 -7.74
N PRO A 134 1.46 -9.94 -7.48
CA PRO A 134 0.07 -10.34 -7.36
C PRO A 134 -0.58 -9.74 -6.11
N THR A 135 -1.90 -9.50 -6.19
CA THR A 135 -2.73 -9.07 -5.06
C THR A 135 -3.53 -10.25 -4.53
N VAL A 136 -3.54 -10.41 -3.23
CA VAL A 136 -4.33 -11.42 -2.52
C VAL A 136 -5.35 -10.72 -1.62
N VAL A 137 -6.61 -11.14 -1.73
CA VAL A 137 -7.71 -10.53 -0.95
C VAL A 137 -8.19 -11.52 0.11
N VAL A 138 -8.04 -11.15 1.37
CA VAL A 138 -8.64 -11.83 2.52
C VAL A 138 -10.11 -11.40 2.59
N ARG A 139 -11.00 -12.38 2.78
CA ARG A 139 -12.43 -12.17 2.79
C ARG A 139 -13.02 -12.35 4.18
N ARG A 140 -14.12 -11.68 4.45
CA ARG A 140 -14.90 -11.89 5.68
C ARG A 140 -15.69 -13.20 5.65
N GLU A 141 -16.10 -13.61 4.45
CA GLU A 141 -16.81 -14.87 4.23
C GLU A 141 -16.16 -15.69 3.11
N PRO A 142 -16.02 -17.01 3.28
CA PRO A 142 -15.50 -17.87 2.24
C PRO A 142 -16.46 -17.90 1.06
N ARG A 143 -15.92 -17.92 -0.17
CA ARG A 143 -16.70 -18.06 -1.41
C ARG A 143 -16.39 -19.41 -2.06
N ILE A 144 -17.42 -20.10 -2.54
CA ILE A 144 -17.30 -21.40 -3.21
C ILE A 144 -16.38 -21.31 -4.43
N SER A 145 -16.41 -20.18 -5.15
CA SER A 145 -15.57 -19.93 -6.34
C SER A 145 -14.06 -19.85 -6.04
N GLU A 146 -13.67 -19.68 -4.78
CA GLU A 146 -12.25 -19.58 -4.39
C GLU A 146 -11.65 -20.92 -3.93
N GLY A 147 -12.44 -21.98 -3.91
CA GLY A 147 -12.01 -23.33 -3.52
C GLY A 147 -11.74 -23.47 -2.03
N PRO A 148 -10.92 -24.44 -1.59
CA PRO A 148 -10.64 -24.69 -0.18
C PRO A 148 -10.01 -23.46 0.49
N THR A 149 -10.59 -23.02 1.61
CA THR A 149 -10.15 -21.87 2.38
C THR A 149 -9.63 -22.27 3.75
N ILE A 150 -8.74 -21.45 4.31
CA ILE A 150 -8.42 -21.42 5.73
C ILE A 150 -9.07 -20.18 6.34
N SER A 151 -9.50 -20.29 7.59
CA SER A 151 -10.23 -19.21 8.27
C SER A 151 -9.78 -19.10 9.70
N ILE A 152 -9.74 -17.86 10.20
CA ILE A 152 -9.54 -17.55 11.61
C ILE A 152 -10.65 -16.63 12.13
N ASN A 153 -10.82 -16.60 13.45
CA ASN A 153 -11.65 -15.61 14.11
C ASN A 153 -10.74 -14.52 14.70
N TYR A 154 -11.13 -13.27 14.53
CA TYR A 154 -10.41 -12.13 15.09
C TYR A 154 -11.38 -11.15 15.74
N PHE A 155 -10.89 -10.36 16.70
CA PHE A 155 -11.70 -9.31 17.31
C PHE A 155 -11.60 -8.02 16.49
N SER A 156 -12.72 -7.59 15.91
CA SER A 156 -12.85 -6.31 15.20
C SER A 156 -13.16 -5.20 16.18
N ALA A 157 -12.22 -4.28 16.40
CA ALA A 157 -12.44 -3.11 17.26
C ALA A 157 -13.47 -2.12 16.68
N ALA A 158 -13.65 -2.11 15.34
CA ALA A 158 -14.63 -1.26 14.70
C ALA A 158 -16.07 -1.79 14.86
N ALA A 159 -16.23 -3.12 14.90
CA ALA A 159 -17.55 -3.77 15.06
C ALA A 159 -17.78 -4.24 16.50
N GLU A 160 -16.80 -4.09 17.38
CA GLU A 160 -16.81 -4.53 18.80
C GLU A 160 -17.25 -5.99 18.99
N LYS A 161 -16.91 -6.85 18.04
CA LYS A 161 -17.28 -8.27 18.03
C LYS A 161 -16.25 -9.16 17.38
N MET A 162 -16.35 -10.46 17.65
CA MET A 162 -15.61 -11.47 16.91
C MET A 162 -16.12 -11.54 15.48
N GLN A 163 -15.20 -11.47 14.53
CA GLN A 163 -15.44 -11.63 13.11
C GLN A 163 -14.57 -12.75 12.55
N LYS A 164 -15.02 -13.36 11.48
CA LYS A 164 -14.27 -14.34 10.71
C LYS A 164 -13.55 -13.67 9.56
N MET A 165 -12.36 -14.16 9.22
CA MET A 165 -11.71 -13.89 7.96
C MET A 165 -11.19 -15.17 7.34
N SER A 166 -11.12 -15.21 6.03
CA SER A 166 -10.75 -16.38 5.26
C SER A 166 -9.90 -16.03 4.05
N ILE A 167 -9.05 -16.96 3.65
CA ILE A 167 -8.22 -16.87 2.45
C ILE A 167 -8.25 -18.22 1.72
N SER A 168 -8.22 -18.20 0.40
CA SER A 168 -8.05 -19.43 -0.38
C SER A 168 -6.64 -20.00 -0.15
N LYS A 169 -6.55 -21.30 0.11
CA LYS A 169 -5.25 -21.99 0.23
C LYS A 169 -4.41 -21.90 -1.06
N LYS A 170 -5.04 -21.63 -2.20
CA LYS A 170 -4.36 -21.46 -3.50
C LYS A 170 -3.88 -20.03 -3.75
N ALA A 171 -4.28 -19.05 -2.92
CA ALA A 171 -3.99 -17.64 -3.15
C ALA A 171 -2.52 -17.28 -2.90
N VAL A 172 -1.85 -18.02 -2.01
CA VAL A 172 -0.44 -17.82 -1.66
C VAL A 172 0.30 -19.16 -1.66
N LYS A 173 1.58 -19.13 -1.91
CA LYS A 173 2.46 -20.32 -1.80
C LYS A 173 3.15 -20.31 -0.44
N PRO A 174 3.37 -21.46 0.21
CA PRO A 174 4.24 -21.55 1.38
C PRO A 174 5.61 -20.95 1.10
N GLY A 175 6.20 -20.30 2.09
CA GLY A 175 7.47 -19.56 1.96
C GLY A 175 7.33 -18.19 1.28
N SER A 176 6.11 -17.74 0.95
CA SER A 176 5.87 -16.40 0.39
C SER A 176 6.19 -15.30 1.41
N ARG A 177 6.50 -14.11 0.87
CA ARG A 177 6.78 -12.89 1.64
C ARG A 177 5.76 -11.83 1.25
N ALA A 178 4.90 -11.44 2.18
CA ALA A 178 3.74 -10.59 1.92
C ALA A 178 3.92 -9.17 2.47
N ILE A 179 3.46 -8.18 1.70
CA ILE A 179 3.18 -6.83 2.19
C ILE A 179 1.68 -6.74 2.45
N ILE A 180 1.29 -6.32 3.66
CA ILE A 180 -0.12 -6.02 3.96
C ILE A 180 -0.38 -4.55 3.65
N ILE A 181 -1.43 -4.26 2.88
CA ILE A 181 -1.92 -2.91 2.58
C ILE A 181 -3.38 -2.82 2.95
N ASP A 182 -3.74 -1.83 3.77
CA ASP A 182 -5.13 -1.60 4.20
C ASP A 182 -5.49 -0.12 4.08
N ASP A 183 -6.79 0.20 3.97
CA ASP A 183 -7.26 1.58 3.89
C ASP A 183 -7.26 2.27 5.25
N PHE A 184 -7.71 1.58 6.30
CA PHE A 184 -7.92 2.17 7.61
C PHE A 184 -7.54 1.22 8.75
N MET A 185 -6.84 1.75 9.74
CA MET A 185 -6.50 1.03 10.96
C MET A 185 -6.90 1.81 12.22
N ARG A 186 -7.74 1.20 13.07
CA ARG A 186 -8.03 1.73 14.40
C ARG A 186 -7.09 1.13 15.46
N ALA A 187 -7.33 -0.09 15.87
CA ALA A 187 -6.52 -0.80 16.87
C ALA A 187 -5.57 -1.87 16.26
N GLY A 188 -5.66 -2.12 14.95
CA GLY A 188 -4.82 -3.11 14.25
C GLY A 188 -5.31 -4.56 14.36
N GLY A 189 -6.54 -4.80 14.81
CA GLY A 189 -7.08 -6.16 14.96
C GLY A 189 -7.20 -6.93 13.65
N SER A 190 -7.66 -6.29 12.57
CA SER A 190 -7.77 -6.91 11.25
C SER A 190 -6.39 -7.27 10.68
N ILE A 191 -5.43 -6.35 10.78
CA ILE A 191 -4.07 -6.56 10.27
C ILE A 191 -3.38 -7.68 11.07
N LYS A 192 -3.55 -7.71 12.41
CA LYS A 192 -3.07 -8.80 13.25
C LYS A 192 -3.66 -10.14 12.80
N GLY A 193 -4.98 -10.19 12.59
CA GLY A 193 -5.64 -11.40 12.08
C GLY A 193 -5.12 -11.82 10.70
N ILE A 194 -4.89 -10.87 9.77
CA ILE A 194 -4.26 -11.21 8.48
C ILE A 194 -2.88 -11.84 8.71
N GLY A 195 -2.06 -11.27 9.59
CA GLY A 195 -0.73 -11.81 9.91
C GLY A 195 -0.79 -13.23 10.47
N GLU A 196 -1.71 -13.51 11.42
CA GLU A 196 -1.95 -14.83 11.98
C GLU A 196 -2.41 -15.83 10.89
N LEU A 197 -3.35 -15.41 10.02
CA LEU A 197 -3.84 -16.21 8.89
C LEU A 197 -2.74 -16.55 7.88
N LEU A 198 -1.85 -15.62 7.60
CA LEU A 198 -0.70 -15.81 6.71
C LEU A 198 0.34 -16.75 7.33
N SER A 199 0.56 -16.65 8.65
CA SER A 199 1.47 -17.54 9.38
C SER A 199 1.01 -19.01 9.32
N GLU A 200 -0.30 -19.28 9.36
CA GLU A 200 -0.87 -20.63 9.17
C GLU A 200 -0.62 -21.20 7.76
N LEU A 201 -0.26 -20.35 6.81
CA LEU A 201 0.07 -20.73 5.43
C LEU A 201 1.58 -20.67 5.14
N ASP A 202 2.42 -20.56 6.19
CA ASP A 202 3.87 -20.40 6.06
C ASP A 202 4.24 -19.16 5.19
N VAL A 203 3.56 -18.04 5.42
CA VAL A 203 3.80 -16.75 4.74
C VAL A 203 4.30 -15.72 5.73
N THR A 204 5.45 -15.12 5.45
CA THR A 204 6.06 -14.08 6.28
C THR A 204 5.58 -12.69 5.88
N VAL A 205 5.12 -11.89 6.84
CA VAL A 205 4.80 -10.47 6.62
C VAL A 205 6.09 -9.66 6.70
N VAL A 206 6.41 -8.92 5.61
CA VAL A 206 7.65 -8.15 5.47
C VAL A 206 7.42 -6.63 5.41
N GLY A 207 6.17 -6.20 5.41
CA GLY A 207 5.80 -4.79 5.44
C GLY A 207 4.31 -4.61 5.69
N ILE A 208 3.94 -3.50 6.31
CA ILE A 208 2.55 -3.14 6.58
C ILE A 208 2.36 -1.66 6.26
N GLY A 209 1.55 -1.37 5.25
CA GLY A 209 1.15 -0.02 4.86
C GLY A 209 -0.33 0.23 5.15
N VAL A 210 -0.66 1.41 5.64
CA VAL A 210 -2.03 1.79 5.98
C VAL A 210 -2.33 3.19 5.45
N GLY A 211 -3.43 3.36 4.73
CA GLY A 211 -3.83 4.68 4.24
C GLY A 211 -4.05 5.66 5.38
N ILE A 212 -4.89 5.30 6.35
CA ILE A 212 -5.27 6.13 7.49
C ILE A 212 -5.15 5.32 8.77
N ALA A 213 -4.40 5.79 9.75
CA ALA A 213 -4.36 5.18 11.09
C ALA A 213 -4.98 6.12 12.13
N SER A 214 -5.96 5.65 12.89
CA SER A 214 -6.46 6.41 14.05
C SER A 214 -5.38 6.49 15.13
N ILE A 215 -5.24 7.62 15.80
CA ILE A 215 -4.35 7.76 16.98
C ILE A 215 -4.91 7.02 18.19
N THR A 216 -6.23 6.79 18.25
CA THR A 216 -6.91 6.07 19.33
C THR A 216 -7.35 4.67 18.88
N PRO A 217 -7.20 3.65 19.75
CA PRO A 217 -6.52 3.64 21.04
C PRO A 217 -4.99 3.82 20.86
N LYS A 218 -4.30 4.39 21.86
CA LYS A 218 -2.83 4.59 21.83
C LYS A 218 -2.08 3.27 21.67
N THR A 219 -2.54 2.22 22.38
CA THR A 219 -1.94 0.88 22.26
C THR A 219 -2.54 0.15 21.07
N LYS A 220 -1.71 -0.14 20.08
CA LYS A 220 -2.08 -0.94 18.90
C LYS A 220 -1.77 -2.41 19.13
N LYS A 221 -2.52 -3.29 18.44
CA LYS A 221 -2.32 -4.75 18.50
C LYS A 221 -1.16 -5.25 17.61
N ILE A 222 -0.57 -4.34 16.85
CA ILE A 222 0.55 -4.59 15.93
C ILE A 222 1.57 -3.44 16.03
N SER A 223 2.79 -3.72 15.61
CA SER A 223 3.89 -2.75 15.45
C SER A 223 4.44 -2.77 14.02
N GLY A 224 5.32 -1.83 13.70
CA GLY A 224 6.00 -1.79 12.38
C GLY A 224 5.11 -1.42 11.19
N TYR A 225 3.91 -0.90 11.42
CA TYR A 225 3.04 -0.40 10.36
C TYR A 225 3.41 1.04 9.96
N ARG A 226 3.16 1.37 8.69
CA ARG A 226 3.46 2.66 8.08
C ARG A 226 2.17 3.32 7.61
N PRO A 227 1.57 4.25 8.37
CA PRO A 227 0.41 4.99 7.90
C PRO A 227 0.82 6.19 7.04
N LEU A 228 -0.01 6.55 6.06
CA LEU A 228 0.17 7.80 5.32
C LEU A 228 -0.23 9.00 6.16
N VAL A 229 -1.39 8.91 6.80
CA VAL A 229 -1.93 9.99 7.64
C VAL A 229 -2.47 9.41 8.95
N TYR A 230 -2.54 10.25 9.95
CA TYR A 230 -3.16 9.94 11.23
C TYR A 230 -4.52 10.63 11.35
N LEU A 231 -5.54 9.87 11.78
CA LEU A 231 -6.82 10.39 12.22
C LEU A 231 -6.78 10.62 13.73
N GLY A 232 -6.86 11.86 14.12
CA GLY A 232 -6.98 12.32 15.49
C GLY A 232 -8.44 12.31 15.96
N ASP A 233 -8.83 13.40 16.60
CA ASP A 233 -10.18 13.52 17.14
C ASP A 233 -11.21 13.81 16.05
N VAL A 234 -12.41 13.22 16.23
CA VAL A 234 -13.60 13.48 15.42
C VAL A 234 -14.66 13.97 16.40
N ASP A 235 -14.91 15.27 16.41
CA ASP A 235 -15.91 15.89 17.27
C ASP A 235 -17.19 16.21 16.47
N GLU A 236 -18.19 15.39 16.66
CA GLU A 236 -19.48 15.53 15.99
C GLU A 236 -20.23 16.79 16.39
N SER A 237 -19.97 17.32 17.60
CA SER A 237 -20.67 18.51 18.11
C SER A 237 -20.17 19.80 17.45
N THR A 238 -18.88 19.88 17.15
CA THR A 238 -18.25 21.04 16.50
C THR A 238 -18.06 20.85 14.99
N GLY A 239 -18.19 19.62 14.50
CA GLY A 239 -17.88 19.27 13.11
C GLY A 239 -16.38 19.21 12.84
N LEU A 240 -15.55 19.08 13.86
CA LEU A 240 -14.10 19.01 13.72
C LEU A 240 -13.64 17.58 13.38
N ILE A 241 -12.85 17.46 12.34
CA ILE A 241 -12.09 16.27 12.00
C ILE A 241 -10.62 16.66 11.97
N GLU A 242 -9.79 15.96 12.74
CA GLU A 242 -8.35 16.20 12.76
C GLU A 242 -7.62 15.09 12.01
N VAL A 243 -7.16 15.35 10.79
CA VAL A 243 -6.29 14.44 10.03
C VAL A 243 -4.96 15.14 9.77
N THR A 244 -3.87 14.47 10.12
CA THR A 244 -2.51 15.03 10.01
C THR A 244 -1.59 14.11 9.22
N PRO A 245 -0.61 14.67 8.46
CA PRO A 245 0.42 13.90 7.76
C PRO A 245 1.28 13.09 8.73
N ASN A 246 1.76 11.93 8.28
CA ASN A 246 2.83 11.21 8.97
C ASN A 246 4.18 11.67 8.43
N PHE A 247 4.80 12.64 9.07
CA PHE A 247 6.12 13.17 8.70
C PHE A 247 7.26 12.15 8.87
N GLN A 248 7.05 11.09 9.66
CA GLN A 248 8.03 10.06 9.97
C GLN A 248 7.89 8.81 9.11
N ILE A 249 7.13 8.88 8.01
CA ILE A 249 6.80 7.69 7.20
C ILE A 249 8.05 6.98 6.65
N PHE A 250 9.15 7.70 6.45
CA PHE A 250 10.43 7.18 5.95
C PHE A 250 11.46 6.89 7.06
N GLU A 251 11.17 7.18 8.32
CA GLU A 251 12.11 6.88 9.41
C GLU A 251 12.21 5.38 9.66
N ASN A 252 13.43 4.90 9.96
CA ASN A 252 13.73 3.49 10.24
C ASN A 252 13.41 2.51 9.09
N ILE A 253 13.75 2.88 7.86
CA ILE A 253 13.74 2.01 6.69
C ILE A 253 15.09 1.29 6.56
#